data_338cbe8448fa1308e34f3c50aa260c0a
#
_entry.id   338cbe8448fa1308e34f3c50aa260c0a
#
_cell.length_a   1.000
_cell.length_b   1.000
_cell.length_c   1.000
_cell.angle_alpha   90.00
_cell.angle_beta   90.00
_cell.angle_gamma   90.00
#
_symmetry.space_group_name_H-M   'P 1'
#
loop_
_entity.id
_entity.type
_entity.pdbx_description
1 polymer ?
#
loop_
_entity_poly.entity_id
_entity_poly.type
_entity_poly.pdbx_seq_one_letter_code
_entity_poly.pdbx_strand_id
1 'polypeptide(L)'
;RDPDEDDVTPPTVAVTRPGDLWLLGKHRLLCADSRDAAAVARLLDGERAHLLFTSPPYANQRDYTTGGIANWDALMQGVFGAARAALREDAQILVNLGLVHRDNEWQPYWDGWIEWMRSQGWRRFGWYVWDQSVTVPGDWAGRLAPRHEFVFHFNRRSRKPNKTVPCTWAGHETHLRADGSSTAMR
;
A
#
# COMPACT_ATOMS: atom_id res chain seq x y z
N ARG A 1 -11.31 -18.29 13.31
CA ARG A 1 -11.71 -18.23 11.89
C ARG A 1 -12.63 -19.42 11.66
N ASP A 2 -13.82 -19.17 11.18
CA ASP A 2 -14.79 -20.22 10.87
C ASP A 2 -14.29 -20.97 9.62
N PRO A 3 -14.05 -22.30 9.67
CA PRO A 3 -13.55 -23.06 8.53
C PRO A 3 -14.49 -23.03 7.33
N ASP A 4 -15.78 -22.76 7.53
CA ASP A 4 -16.79 -22.75 6.48
C ASP A 4 -16.86 -21.40 5.71
N GLU A 5 -16.19 -20.34 6.19
CA GLU A 5 -16.17 -19.03 5.52
C GLU A 5 -15.28 -18.99 4.26
N ASP A 6 -14.33 -19.90 4.11
CA ASP A 6 -13.33 -19.88 3.03
C ASP A 6 -13.73 -20.74 1.81
N ASP A 7 -14.86 -21.46 1.85
CA ASP A 7 -15.24 -22.42 0.80
C ASP A 7 -16.43 -21.97 -0.06
N VAL A 8 -16.53 -20.68 -0.32
CA VAL A 8 -17.55 -20.14 -1.23
C VAL A 8 -17.08 -20.33 -2.67
N THR A 9 -17.64 -21.31 -3.36
CA THR A 9 -17.41 -21.47 -4.80
C THR A 9 -17.88 -20.21 -5.55
N PRO A 10 -16.99 -19.52 -6.28
CA PRO A 10 -17.39 -18.33 -7.04
C PRO A 10 -18.51 -18.69 -8.04
N PRO A 11 -19.47 -17.80 -8.30
CA PRO A 11 -20.51 -18.05 -9.28
C PRO A 11 -19.88 -18.21 -10.66
N THR A 12 -20.43 -19.17 -11.44
CA THR A 12 -19.94 -19.48 -12.81
C THR A 12 -20.08 -18.30 -13.78
N VAL A 13 -20.96 -17.36 -13.47
CA VAL A 13 -21.14 -16.12 -14.21
C VAL A 13 -20.89 -14.96 -13.27
N ALA A 14 -20.03 -14.03 -13.69
CA ALA A 14 -19.74 -12.83 -12.91
C ALA A 14 -21.01 -12.00 -12.70
N VAL A 15 -21.37 -11.74 -11.44
CA VAL A 15 -22.52 -10.90 -11.09
C VAL A 15 -22.17 -9.42 -11.20
N THR A 16 -20.98 -9.05 -10.75
CA THR A 16 -20.50 -7.66 -10.78
C THR A 16 -19.97 -7.28 -12.16
N ARG A 17 -20.38 -6.11 -12.64
CA ARG A 17 -19.96 -5.53 -13.93
C ARG A 17 -19.14 -4.26 -13.71
N PRO A 18 -18.28 -3.87 -14.68
CA PRO A 18 -17.63 -2.58 -14.63
C PRO A 18 -18.65 -1.43 -14.49
N GLY A 19 -18.43 -0.58 -13.51
CA GLY A 19 -19.32 0.52 -13.13
C GLY A 19 -20.28 0.21 -11.97
N ASP A 20 -20.42 -1.02 -11.53
CA ASP A 20 -21.27 -1.35 -10.40
C ASP A 20 -20.68 -0.82 -9.09
N LEU A 21 -21.52 -0.14 -8.29
CA LEU A 21 -21.22 0.33 -6.97
C LEU A 21 -22.05 -0.46 -5.95
N TRP A 22 -21.37 -1.19 -5.08
CA TRP A 22 -21.96 -1.97 -3.99
C TRP A 22 -21.89 -1.20 -2.68
N LEU A 23 -22.97 -1.23 -1.93
CA LEU A 23 -23.06 -0.65 -0.58
C LEU A 23 -23.05 -1.80 0.45
N LEU A 24 -22.05 -1.82 1.31
CA LEU A 24 -21.84 -2.82 2.35
C LEU A 24 -21.93 -2.13 3.72
N GLY A 25 -23.13 -1.89 4.18
CA GLY A 25 -23.38 -0.99 5.31
C GLY A 25 -22.92 0.43 5.00
N LYS A 26 -21.92 0.92 5.73
CA LYS A 26 -21.29 2.24 5.48
C LYS A 26 -20.11 2.20 4.48
N HIS A 27 -19.75 1.04 4.01
CA HIS A 27 -18.63 0.87 3.08
C HIS A 27 -19.13 0.86 1.64
N ARG A 28 -18.27 1.29 0.72
CA ARG A 28 -18.53 1.33 -0.71
C ARG A 28 -17.48 0.53 -1.45
N LEU A 29 -17.91 -0.27 -2.41
CA LEU A 29 -17.05 -1.04 -3.29
C LEU A 29 -17.45 -0.75 -4.74
N LEU A 30 -16.55 -0.20 -5.53
CA LEU A 30 -16.77 0.12 -6.94
C LEU A 30 -15.93 -0.80 -7.82
N CYS A 31 -16.56 -1.44 -8.79
CA CYS A 31 -15.87 -2.19 -9.85
C CYS A 31 -15.51 -1.21 -10.98
N ALA A 32 -14.28 -0.70 -10.99
CA ALA A 32 -13.82 0.25 -12.00
C ALA A 32 -12.30 0.26 -12.10
N ASP A 33 -11.78 0.98 -13.10
CA ASP A 33 -10.35 1.25 -13.20
C ASP A 33 -9.94 2.31 -12.16
N SER A 34 -9.02 1.97 -11.29
CA SER A 34 -8.51 2.88 -10.25
C SER A 34 -7.70 4.07 -10.81
N ARG A 35 -7.37 4.05 -12.10
CA ARG A 35 -6.76 5.17 -12.82
C ARG A 35 -7.79 6.21 -13.29
N ASP A 36 -9.07 5.88 -13.21
CA ASP A 36 -10.14 6.79 -13.58
C ASP A 36 -10.51 7.70 -12.40
N ALA A 37 -10.15 8.98 -12.50
CA ALA A 37 -10.45 9.98 -11.48
C ALA A 37 -11.95 10.18 -11.24
N ALA A 38 -12.80 10.01 -12.28
CA ALA A 38 -14.25 10.12 -12.14
C ALA A 38 -14.81 8.93 -11.36
N ALA A 39 -14.29 7.73 -11.57
CA ALA A 39 -14.64 6.55 -10.80
C ALA A 39 -14.24 6.70 -9.33
N VAL A 40 -13.02 7.20 -9.05
CA VAL A 40 -12.57 7.47 -7.68
C VAL A 40 -13.45 8.53 -7.00
N ALA A 41 -13.80 9.61 -7.69
CA ALA A 41 -14.69 10.65 -7.16
C ALA A 41 -16.10 10.09 -6.86
N ARG A 42 -16.64 9.25 -7.75
CA ARG A 42 -17.93 8.58 -7.55
C ARG A 42 -17.92 7.65 -6.33
N LEU A 43 -16.82 6.89 -6.14
CA LEU A 43 -16.67 6.01 -4.98
C LEU A 43 -16.75 6.80 -3.68
N LEU A 44 -16.12 7.96 -3.61
CA LEU A 44 -16.03 8.79 -2.41
C LEU A 44 -17.23 9.71 -2.21
N ASP A 45 -18.05 9.94 -3.24
CA ASP A 45 -19.31 10.69 -3.15
C ASP A 45 -19.17 12.07 -2.45
N GLY A 46 -18.19 12.85 -2.89
CA GLY A 46 -17.88 14.17 -2.33
C GLY A 46 -17.00 14.16 -1.09
N GLU A 47 -16.78 13.01 -0.47
CA GLU A 47 -15.85 12.86 0.64
C GLU A 47 -14.39 12.94 0.18
N ARG A 48 -13.48 13.22 1.12
CA ARG A 48 -12.03 13.14 0.88
C ARG A 48 -11.39 12.18 1.87
N ALA A 49 -10.61 11.25 1.34
CA ALA A 49 -9.96 10.23 2.15
C ALA A 49 -8.80 10.79 2.98
N HIS A 50 -8.69 10.31 4.22
CA HIS A 50 -7.57 10.58 5.13
C HIS A 50 -6.39 9.65 4.93
N LEU A 51 -6.66 8.45 4.39
CA LEU A 51 -5.68 7.41 4.16
C LEU A 51 -5.95 6.74 2.81
N LEU A 52 -4.90 6.56 2.03
CA LEU A 52 -4.85 5.61 0.93
C LEU A 52 -3.90 4.50 1.36
N PHE A 53 -4.42 3.28 1.48
CA PHE A 53 -3.62 2.09 1.76
C PHE A 53 -3.83 1.08 0.64
N THR A 54 -2.74 0.62 0.03
CA THR A 54 -2.81 -0.31 -1.10
C THR A 54 -1.59 -1.21 -1.18
N SER A 55 -1.80 -2.41 -1.71
CA SER A 55 -0.75 -3.32 -2.19
C SER A 55 -0.99 -3.52 -3.69
N PRO A 56 -0.44 -2.66 -4.55
CA PRO A 56 -0.62 -2.76 -5.99
C PRO A 56 0.08 -4.01 -6.54
N PRO A 57 -0.21 -4.41 -7.78
CA PRO A 57 0.53 -5.50 -8.41
C PRO A 57 2.03 -5.25 -8.37
N TYR A 58 2.81 -6.23 -7.91
CA TYR A 58 4.27 -6.16 -7.94
C TYR A 58 4.74 -6.40 -9.37
N ALA A 59 5.58 -5.53 -9.91
CA ALA A 59 5.99 -5.56 -11.30
C ALA A 59 6.44 -6.97 -11.74
N ASN A 60 5.69 -7.61 -12.63
CA ASN A 60 5.99 -8.91 -13.24
C ASN A 60 6.13 -10.11 -12.27
N GLN A 61 5.74 -10.00 -11.01
CA GLN A 61 5.83 -11.10 -10.06
C GLN A 61 4.70 -12.14 -10.25
N ARG A 62 3.58 -11.73 -10.83
CA ARG A 62 2.44 -12.61 -11.12
C ARG A 62 1.92 -12.34 -12.52
N ASP A 63 1.55 -13.42 -13.20
CA ASP A 63 0.82 -13.32 -14.45
C ASP A 63 -0.64 -12.93 -14.11
N TYR A 64 -0.89 -11.62 -14.12
CA TYR A 64 -2.26 -11.13 -13.97
C TYR A 64 -2.97 -11.36 -15.29
N THR A 65 -4.02 -12.18 -15.32
CA THR A 65 -4.82 -12.58 -16.49
C THR A 65 -5.38 -11.41 -17.32
N THR A 66 -5.18 -10.19 -16.91
CA THR A 66 -5.54 -8.95 -17.61
C THR A 66 -4.45 -8.41 -18.53
N GLY A 67 -3.54 -9.27 -19.03
CA GLY A 67 -2.58 -8.87 -20.07
C GLY A 67 -1.23 -8.35 -19.57
N GLY A 68 -0.87 -8.64 -18.33
CA GLY A 68 0.41 -8.24 -17.74
C GLY A 68 0.50 -6.71 -17.52
N ILE A 69 1.40 -6.28 -16.65
CA ILE A 69 1.67 -4.86 -16.46
C ILE A 69 2.84 -4.49 -17.37
N ALA A 70 2.52 -4.15 -18.63
CA ALA A 70 3.55 -3.76 -19.60
C ALA A 70 4.33 -2.51 -19.15
N ASN A 71 3.71 -1.64 -18.34
CA ASN A 71 4.34 -0.45 -17.80
C ASN A 71 3.83 -0.19 -16.38
N TRP A 72 4.58 -0.68 -15.40
CA TRP A 72 4.25 -0.54 -13.98
C TRP A 72 4.25 0.93 -13.53
N ASP A 73 5.21 1.72 -13.98
CA ASP A 73 5.28 3.16 -13.66
C ASP A 73 4.03 3.91 -14.14
N ALA A 74 3.59 3.65 -15.37
CA ALA A 74 2.38 4.27 -15.91
C ALA A 74 1.12 3.86 -15.13
N LEU A 75 1.03 2.59 -14.68
CA LEU A 75 -0.05 2.14 -13.80
C LEU A 75 -0.05 2.95 -12.51
N MET A 76 1.08 3.02 -11.83
CA MET A 76 1.21 3.69 -10.54
C MET A 76 0.96 5.20 -10.65
N GLN A 77 1.52 5.84 -11.66
CA GLN A 77 1.27 7.27 -11.94
C GLN A 77 -0.21 7.54 -12.23
N GLY A 78 -0.88 6.67 -12.97
CA GLY A 78 -2.30 6.76 -13.24
C GLY A 78 -3.14 6.67 -11.96
N VAL A 79 -2.91 5.66 -11.14
CA VAL A 79 -3.65 5.43 -9.88
C VAL A 79 -3.46 6.59 -8.90
N PHE A 80 -2.22 6.97 -8.62
CA PHE A 80 -1.94 8.04 -7.64
C PHE A 80 -2.28 9.43 -8.18
N GLY A 81 -2.24 9.61 -9.50
CA GLY A 81 -2.74 10.81 -10.17
C GLY A 81 -4.25 10.95 -10.02
N ALA A 82 -5.01 9.90 -10.29
CA ALA A 82 -6.46 9.87 -10.13
C ALA A 82 -6.90 10.09 -8.67
N ALA A 83 -6.18 9.49 -7.71
CA ALA A 83 -6.49 9.61 -6.29
C ALA A 83 -6.20 11.00 -5.71
N ARG A 84 -5.36 11.82 -6.36
CA ARG A 84 -4.86 13.09 -5.80
C ARG A 84 -5.97 14.04 -5.34
N ALA A 85 -7.01 14.25 -6.16
CA ALA A 85 -8.12 15.15 -5.85
C ALA A 85 -9.04 14.59 -4.75
N ALA A 86 -9.05 13.28 -4.60
CA ALA A 86 -9.85 12.53 -3.65
C ALA A 86 -9.22 12.45 -2.24
N LEU A 87 -7.96 12.90 -2.11
CA LEU A 87 -7.23 12.89 -0.84
C LEU A 87 -7.28 14.27 -0.17
N ARG A 88 -7.33 14.26 1.16
CA ARG A 88 -7.17 15.46 1.98
C ARG A 88 -5.72 15.95 1.91
N GLU A 89 -5.51 17.23 2.26
CA GLU A 89 -4.17 17.84 2.29
C GLU A 89 -3.24 17.18 3.32
N ASP A 90 -3.83 16.69 4.43
CA ASP A 90 -3.13 15.95 5.50
C ASP A 90 -3.24 14.42 5.36
N ALA A 91 -3.70 13.93 4.20
CA ALA A 91 -3.82 12.51 3.96
C ALA A 91 -2.46 11.80 4.00
N GLN A 92 -2.49 10.56 4.46
CA GLN A 92 -1.36 9.66 4.48
C GLN A 92 -1.53 8.61 3.37
N ILE A 93 -0.44 8.26 2.69
CA ILE A 93 -0.42 7.21 1.66
C ILE A 93 0.53 6.14 2.13
N LEU A 94 0.04 4.91 2.26
CA LEU A 94 0.82 3.73 2.60
C LEU A 94 0.73 2.72 1.46
N VAL A 95 1.88 2.35 0.90
CA VAL A 95 1.96 1.42 -0.23
C VAL A 95 2.85 0.25 0.12
N ASN A 96 2.25 -0.95 0.17
CA ASN A 96 2.97 -2.18 0.45
C ASN A 96 3.50 -2.77 -0.85
N LEU A 97 4.82 -3.04 -0.91
CA LEU A 97 5.52 -3.61 -2.06
C LEU A 97 6.54 -4.65 -1.62
N GLY A 98 6.55 -5.78 -2.31
CA GLY A 98 7.53 -6.84 -2.12
C GLY A 98 8.74 -6.70 -3.05
N LEU A 99 9.82 -7.41 -2.72
CA LEU A 99 10.97 -7.55 -3.61
C LEU A 99 10.61 -8.39 -4.83
N VAL A 100 11.01 -7.93 -6.00
CA VAL A 100 10.92 -8.67 -7.25
C VAL A 100 12.33 -9.00 -7.72
N HIS A 101 12.54 -10.25 -8.16
CA HIS A 101 13.79 -10.69 -8.72
C HIS A 101 13.61 -11.02 -10.20
N ARG A 102 14.58 -10.61 -11.02
CA ARG A 102 14.72 -11.00 -12.42
C ARG A 102 16.19 -11.36 -12.67
N ASP A 103 16.42 -12.44 -13.41
CA ASP A 103 17.77 -12.91 -13.74
C ASP A 103 18.67 -13.06 -12.50
N ASN A 104 18.08 -13.54 -11.42
CA ASN A 104 18.69 -13.71 -10.10
C ASN A 104 19.13 -12.42 -9.39
N GLU A 105 18.67 -11.26 -9.85
CA GLU A 105 18.93 -9.96 -9.26
C GLU A 105 17.63 -9.32 -8.73
N TRP A 106 17.67 -8.63 -7.58
CA TRP A 106 16.56 -7.84 -7.12
C TRP A 106 16.41 -6.58 -7.98
N GLN A 107 15.17 -6.20 -8.25
CA GLN A 107 14.85 -5.08 -9.13
C GLN A 107 14.28 -3.92 -8.32
N PRO A 108 14.88 -2.71 -8.38
CA PRO A 108 14.35 -1.50 -7.74
C PRO A 108 13.23 -0.89 -8.60
N TYR A 109 12.21 -1.68 -8.93
CA TYR A 109 11.15 -1.31 -9.87
C TYR A 109 10.29 -0.12 -9.42
N TRP A 110 10.36 0.24 -8.14
CA TRP A 110 9.64 1.36 -7.56
C TRP A 110 10.36 2.72 -7.65
N ASP A 111 11.63 2.76 -8.03
CA ASP A 111 12.44 3.98 -7.97
C ASP A 111 11.86 5.12 -8.84
N GLY A 112 11.50 4.83 -10.08
CA GLY A 112 10.90 5.80 -10.99
C GLY A 112 9.58 6.37 -10.45
N TRP A 113 8.73 5.50 -9.91
CA TRP A 113 7.48 5.92 -9.28
C TRP A 113 7.70 6.76 -8.01
N ILE A 114 8.65 6.42 -7.15
CA ILE A 114 8.98 7.20 -5.94
C ILE A 114 9.43 8.62 -6.32
N GLU A 115 10.27 8.78 -7.33
CA GLU A 115 10.70 10.09 -7.81
C GLU A 115 9.53 10.87 -8.45
N TRP A 116 8.65 10.20 -9.17
CA TRP A 116 7.43 10.81 -9.65
C TRP A 116 6.53 11.27 -8.50
N MET A 117 6.31 10.50 -7.45
CA MET A 117 5.56 10.91 -6.25
C MET A 117 6.14 12.19 -5.64
N ARG A 118 7.46 12.30 -5.57
CA ARG A 118 8.15 13.53 -5.12
C ARG A 118 7.84 14.72 -6.02
N SER A 119 7.90 14.55 -7.33
CA SER A 119 7.57 15.60 -8.30
C SER A 119 6.12 16.10 -8.16
N GLN A 120 5.22 15.24 -7.67
CA GLN A 120 3.82 15.58 -7.35
C GLN A 120 3.64 16.25 -5.97
N GLY A 121 4.73 16.54 -5.26
CA GLY A 121 4.72 17.21 -3.96
C GLY A 121 4.48 16.27 -2.76
N TRP A 122 4.56 14.96 -2.96
CA TRP A 122 4.53 13.98 -1.87
C TRP A 122 5.92 13.82 -1.25
N ARG A 123 6.01 13.91 0.07
CA ARG A 123 7.27 13.66 0.79
C ARG A 123 7.43 12.17 1.05
N ARG A 124 8.62 11.62 0.88
CA ARG A 124 9.03 10.30 1.36
C ARG A 124 9.14 10.37 2.88
N PHE A 125 8.02 10.08 3.57
CA PHE A 125 7.89 10.36 4.99
C PHE A 125 8.36 9.22 5.87
N GLY A 126 8.11 7.97 5.47
CA GLY A 126 8.54 6.79 6.20
C GLY A 126 8.76 5.60 5.28
N TRP A 127 9.52 4.65 5.77
CA TRP A 127 9.77 3.36 5.15
C TRP A 127 9.75 2.31 6.26
N TYR A 128 8.78 1.39 6.20
CA TYR A 128 8.55 0.39 7.22
C TYR A 128 8.72 -1.00 6.64
N VAL A 129 9.02 -1.95 7.51
CA VAL A 129 9.08 -3.37 7.18
C VAL A 129 7.78 -4.02 7.63
N TRP A 130 7.15 -4.75 6.72
CA TRP A 130 6.06 -5.65 7.02
C TRP A 130 6.64 -7.05 7.23
N ASP A 131 6.75 -7.51 8.47
CA ASP A 131 7.20 -8.87 8.80
C ASP A 131 6.05 -9.86 8.52
N GLN A 132 6.28 -10.80 7.62
CA GLN A 132 5.31 -11.83 7.26
C GLN A 132 5.31 -13.03 8.24
N SER A 133 6.20 -13.03 9.20
CA SER A 133 6.35 -14.05 10.26
C SER A 133 6.68 -15.48 9.78
N VAL A 134 6.25 -15.87 8.59
CA VAL A 134 6.46 -17.19 7.99
C VAL A 134 7.08 -17.05 6.61
N THR A 135 8.05 -17.91 6.32
CA THR A 135 8.67 -18.03 5.00
C THR A 135 8.28 -19.36 4.39
N VAL A 136 7.93 -19.37 3.11
CA VAL A 136 7.70 -20.63 2.41
C VAL A 136 9.06 -21.32 2.19
N PRO A 137 9.25 -22.56 2.66
CA PRO A 137 10.47 -23.31 2.37
C PRO A 137 10.64 -23.49 0.86
N GLY A 138 11.87 -23.39 0.35
CA GLY A 138 12.13 -23.59 -1.06
C GLY A 138 13.57 -23.27 -1.44
N ASP A 139 13.91 -23.58 -2.68
CA ASP A 139 15.18 -23.14 -3.26
C ASP A 139 15.05 -21.69 -3.74
N TRP A 140 15.82 -20.82 -3.14
CA TRP A 140 15.88 -19.39 -3.44
C TRP A 140 17.09 -19.01 -4.27
N ALA A 141 17.63 -19.96 -5.04
CA ALA A 141 18.80 -19.76 -5.90
C ALA A 141 20.02 -19.20 -5.14
N GLY A 142 20.31 -19.74 -3.95
CA GLY A 142 21.40 -19.33 -3.09
C GLY A 142 21.12 -18.11 -2.20
N ARG A 143 19.94 -17.53 -2.27
CA ARG A 143 19.52 -16.42 -1.39
C ARG A 143 18.82 -16.93 -0.15
N LEU A 144 18.79 -16.10 0.88
CA LEU A 144 17.89 -16.32 2.01
C LEU A 144 16.43 -16.10 1.56
N ALA A 145 15.52 -16.89 2.10
CA ALA A 145 14.09 -16.75 1.84
C ALA A 145 13.60 -15.36 2.32
N PRO A 146 12.90 -14.59 1.47
CA PRO A 146 12.36 -13.30 1.88
C PRO A 146 11.27 -13.50 2.93
N ARG A 147 11.33 -12.74 4.02
CA ARG A 147 10.40 -12.80 5.13
C ARG A 147 9.65 -11.49 5.37
N HIS A 148 9.91 -10.51 4.53
CA HIS A 148 9.35 -9.17 4.71
C HIS A 148 9.00 -8.53 3.39
N GLU A 149 8.12 -7.57 3.49
CA GLU A 149 7.80 -6.60 2.44
C GLU A 149 8.01 -5.18 2.98
N PHE A 150 7.92 -4.20 2.11
CA PHE A 150 8.13 -2.80 2.47
C PHE A 150 6.81 -2.04 2.42
N VAL A 151 6.61 -1.15 3.39
CA VAL A 151 5.53 -0.18 3.35
C VAL A 151 6.12 1.21 3.16
N PHE A 152 5.96 1.77 1.98
CA PHE A 152 6.35 3.13 1.66
C PHE A 152 5.28 4.10 2.14
N HIS A 153 5.68 5.11 2.90
CA HIS A 153 4.78 6.10 3.47
C HIS A 153 5.05 7.48 2.88
N PHE A 154 4.02 8.05 2.24
CA PHE A 154 4.06 9.39 1.69
C PHE A 154 3.02 10.27 2.35
N ASN A 155 3.35 11.57 2.49
CA ASN A 155 2.40 12.60 2.90
C ASN A 155 2.83 13.97 2.37
N ARG A 156 1.95 14.96 2.50
CA ARG A 156 2.28 16.39 2.32
C ARG A 156 2.42 17.09 3.65
N ARG A 157 1.61 16.70 4.62
CA ARG A 157 1.64 17.18 6.01
C ARG A 157 1.72 16.00 6.96
N SER A 158 2.54 16.14 7.98
CA SER A 158 2.59 15.14 9.04
C SER A 158 1.32 15.18 9.87
N ARG A 159 0.85 14.00 10.26
CA ARG A 159 -0.27 13.84 11.16
C ARG A 159 0.16 12.98 12.34
N LYS A 160 -0.22 13.39 13.55
CA LYS A 160 0.04 12.58 14.73
C LYS A 160 -0.74 11.26 14.62
N PRO A 161 -0.08 10.10 14.73
CA PRO A 161 -0.77 8.82 14.66
C PRO A 161 -1.67 8.63 15.88
N ASN A 162 -2.82 8.01 15.66
CA ASN A 162 -3.68 7.56 16.76
C ASN A 162 -3.14 6.20 17.26
N LYS A 163 -2.36 6.23 18.34
CA LYS A 163 -1.76 5.03 18.93
C LYS A 163 -2.83 4.28 19.74
N THR A 164 -3.39 3.23 19.16
CA THR A 164 -4.43 2.40 19.79
C THR A 164 -3.86 1.11 20.34
N VAL A 165 -2.65 0.71 19.93
CA VAL A 165 -1.99 -0.51 20.41
C VAL A 165 -1.14 -0.17 21.62
N PRO A 166 -1.27 -0.91 22.75
CA PRO A 166 -0.41 -0.74 23.90
C PRO A 166 1.07 -0.94 23.51
N CYS A 167 1.92 -0.05 23.98
CA CYS A 167 3.35 -0.15 23.79
C CYS A 167 3.99 -0.69 25.07
N THR A 168 4.83 -1.73 24.99
CA THR A 168 5.56 -2.31 26.13
C THR A 168 6.45 -1.27 26.82
N TRP A 169 6.86 -0.23 26.09
CA TRP A 169 7.69 0.87 26.58
C TRP A 169 6.89 2.15 26.85
N ALA A 170 5.56 2.07 26.97
CA ALA A 170 4.74 3.22 27.32
C ALA A 170 5.18 3.75 28.70
N GLY A 171 5.48 5.04 28.75
CA GLY A 171 6.02 5.70 29.96
C GLY A 171 7.56 5.70 30.07
N HIS A 172 8.26 5.01 29.19
CA HIS A 172 9.71 5.13 29.03
C HIS A 172 10.02 6.10 27.87
N GLU A 173 9.88 7.38 28.12
CA GLU A 173 10.21 8.38 27.10
C GLU A 173 11.72 8.57 27.02
N THR A 174 12.25 8.36 25.83
CA THR A 174 13.65 8.70 25.52
C THR A 174 13.65 10.00 24.73
N HIS A 175 14.17 11.05 25.29
CA HIS A 175 14.37 12.32 24.56
C HIS A 175 15.72 12.27 23.86
N LEU A 176 15.69 12.32 22.52
CA LEU A 176 16.88 12.52 21.72
C LEU A 176 17.22 14.01 21.74
N ARG A 177 18.40 14.37 22.21
CA ARG A 177 18.92 15.74 22.17
C ARG A 177 19.46 16.06 20.78
N ALA A 178 19.61 17.36 20.49
CA ALA A 178 20.16 17.83 19.21
C ALA A 178 21.59 17.32 18.92
N ASP A 179 22.35 16.96 19.98
CA ASP A 179 23.68 16.38 19.90
C ASP A 179 23.69 14.85 19.66
N GLY A 180 22.51 14.23 19.51
CA GLY A 180 22.38 12.78 19.33
C GLY A 180 22.43 11.97 20.61
N SER A 181 22.64 12.60 21.78
CA SER A 181 22.56 11.89 23.07
C SER A 181 21.12 11.64 23.48
N SER A 182 20.86 10.56 24.22
CA SER A 182 19.55 10.23 24.75
C SER A 182 19.53 10.27 26.27
N THR A 183 18.46 10.80 26.85
CA THR A 183 18.17 10.63 28.28
C THR A 183 17.03 9.65 28.44
N ALA A 184 17.30 8.51 29.07
CA ALA A 184 16.23 7.67 29.60
C ALA A 184 15.71 8.33 30.88
N MET A 185 14.43 8.67 30.94
CA MET A 185 13.80 8.96 32.22
C MET A 185 13.62 7.63 32.98
N ARG A 186 14.08 7.61 34.20
CA ARG A 186 13.86 6.52 35.16
C ARG A 186 12.46 6.57 35.73
#